data_8bebdc49ed1ac976158305d37348a8e9
#
_entry.id   8bebdc49ed1ac976158305d37348a8e9
#
_cell.length_a   1.000
_cell.length_b   1.000
_cell.length_c   1.000
_cell.angle_alpha   90.00
_cell.angle_beta   90.00
_cell.angle_gamma   90.00
#
_symmetry.space_group_name_H-M   'P 1'
#
loop_
_entity.id
_entity.type
_entity.pdbx_description
1 polymer ?
#
loop_
_entity_poly.entity_id
_entity_poly.type
_entity_poly.pdbx_seq_one_letter_code
_entity_poly.pdbx_strand_id
1 'polypeptide(L)'
;MTRQLPAAAFRITYQLLARLQPHRAAAYTPPTPPGAAAAPSTAPTEHPTPIPRKIWSYWHAVKPDPFVQQCITNWQTQCPDFEIQVLNQQTVRDHVPPTDWPEGFSALNPVKQSDWIRLYLVSRYG
;
A
#
# COMPACT_ATOMS: atom_id res chain seq x y z
N MET A 1 29.19 -18.27 -18.91
CA MET A 1 27.93 -18.59 -19.63
C MET A 1 26.87 -18.85 -18.59
N THR A 2 26.09 -17.83 -18.25
CA THR A 2 25.00 -17.88 -17.23
C THR A 2 23.72 -18.30 -17.94
N ARG A 3 23.24 -19.51 -17.70
CA ARG A 3 21.94 -19.99 -18.23
C ARG A 3 20.84 -19.27 -17.48
N GLN A 4 20.19 -18.31 -18.13
CA GLN A 4 18.92 -17.78 -17.67
C GLN A 4 17.83 -18.85 -17.82
N LEU A 5 17.19 -19.22 -16.71
CA LEU A 5 16.03 -20.10 -16.72
C LEU A 5 14.82 -19.35 -17.35
N PRO A 6 14.03 -20.00 -18.21
CA PRO A 6 12.90 -19.35 -18.85
C PRO A 6 11.83 -18.99 -17.80
N ALA A 7 11.19 -17.83 -17.96
CA ALA A 7 10.17 -17.28 -17.05
C ALA A 7 9.00 -18.24 -16.77
N ALA A 8 8.72 -19.17 -17.69
CA ALA A 8 7.72 -20.22 -17.49
C ALA A 8 8.10 -21.22 -16.38
N ALA A 9 9.38 -21.53 -16.21
CA ALA A 9 9.84 -22.45 -15.17
C ALA A 9 9.66 -21.83 -13.77
N PHE A 10 9.81 -20.51 -13.65
CA PHE A 10 9.63 -19.79 -12.39
C PHE A 10 8.17 -19.79 -11.92
N ARG A 11 7.22 -19.66 -12.85
CA ARG A 11 5.78 -19.69 -12.54
C ARG A 11 5.32 -21.04 -12.00
N ILE A 12 5.81 -22.15 -12.58
CA ILE A 12 5.41 -23.51 -12.16
C ILE A 12 5.97 -23.82 -10.77
N THR A 13 7.20 -23.40 -10.49
CA THR A 13 7.83 -23.61 -9.17
C THR A 13 7.13 -22.81 -8.08
N TYR A 14 6.71 -21.56 -8.35
CA TYR A 14 5.99 -20.73 -7.39
C TYR A 14 4.60 -21.27 -7.08
N GLN A 15 3.87 -21.75 -8.08
CA GLN A 15 2.54 -22.35 -7.89
C GLN A 15 2.60 -23.68 -7.12
N LEU A 16 3.65 -24.48 -7.32
CA LEU A 16 3.86 -25.71 -6.56
C LEU A 16 4.23 -25.44 -5.10
N LEU A 17 5.13 -24.47 -4.85
CA LEU A 17 5.49 -24.07 -3.49
C LEU A 17 4.33 -23.45 -2.72
N ALA A 18 3.49 -22.63 -3.39
CA ALA A 18 2.30 -22.06 -2.78
C ALA A 18 1.25 -23.12 -2.38
N ARG A 19 1.20 -24.25 -3.09
CA ARG A 19 0.29 -25.38 -2.75
C ARG A 19 0.84 -26.27 -1.64
N LEU A 20 2.15 -26.29 -1.41
CA LEU A 20 2.80 -27.13 -0.41
C LEU A 20 2.96 -26.47 0.96
N GLN A 21 2.70 -25.17 1.07
CA GLN A 21 2.63 -24.47 2.34
C GLN A 21 1.15 -24.15 2.66
N PRO A 22 0.44 -25.00 3.42
CA PRO A 22 -0.79 -24.55 4.02
C PRO A 22 -0.41 -23.40 4.96
N HIS A 23 -0.79 -22.19 4.58
CA HIS A 23 -0.71 -21.03 5.49
C HIS A 23 -1.62 -21.36 6.68
N ARG A 24 -1.07 -22.02 7.69
CA ARG A 24 -1.64 -21.95 9.03
C ARG A 24 -1.50 -20.48 9.42
N ALA A 25 -2.58 -19.75 9.28
CA ALA A 25 -2.74 -18.50 10.00
C ALA A 25 -2.62 -18.88 11.50
N ALA A 26 -1.41 -18.79 12.04
CA ALA A 26 -1.23 -18.83 13.47
C ALA A 26 -2.01 -17.62 13.98
N ALA A 27 -3.08 -17.90 14.73
CA ALA A 27 -3.83 -16.84 15.38
C ALA A 27 -2.82 -16.04 16.21
N TYR A 28 -2.53 -14.80 15.78
CA TYR A 28 -1.69 -13.90 16.56
C TYR A 28 -2.43 -13.56 17.84
N THR A 29 -1.98 -14.13 18.96
CA THR A 29 -2.42 -13.71 20.28
C THR A 29 -1.42 -12.64 20.74
N PRO A 30 -1.81 -11.37 20.83
CA PRO A 30 -0.92 -10.33 21.31
C PRO A 30 -0.50 -10.65 22.73
N PRO A 31 0.78 -10.46 23.10
CA PRO A 31 1.23 -10.67 24.46
C PRO A 31 0.51 -9.69 25.39
N THR A 32 -0.12 -10.21 26.44
CA THR A 32 -0.73 -9.39 27.48
C THR A 32 0.39 -8.62 28.18
N PRO A 33 0.39 -7.27 28.19
CA PRO A 33 1.41 -6.52 28.89
C PRO A 33 1.35 -6.82 30.37
N PRO A 34 2.49 -7.13 31.02
CA PRO A 34 2.53 -7.36 32.45
C PRO A 34 2.16 -6.06 33.19
N GLY A 35 1.10 -6.10 33.99
CA GLY A 35 0.79 -5.03 34.94
C GLY A 35 -0.24 -3.98 34.51
N ALA A 36 -1.10 -4.25 33.52
CA ALA A 36 -2.25 -3.39 33.24
C ALA A 36 -3.33 -3.56 34.33
N ALA A 37 -3.09 -2.98 35.52
CA ALA A 37 -4.19 -2.63 36.41
C ALA A 37 -5.07 -1.63 35.67
N ALA A 38 -6.35 -1.95 35.50
CA ALA A 38 -7.33 -1.13 34.82
C ALA A 38 -7.44 0.24 35.51
N ALA A 39 -6.71 1.23 34.98
CA ALA A 39 -6.99 2.61 35.27
C ALA A 39 -8.35 2.96 34.61
N PRO A 40 -9.28 3.66 35.32
CA PRO A 40 -10.51 4.08 34.69
C PRO A 40 -10.18 5.01 33.53
N SER A 41 -10.39 4.53 32.30
CA SER A 41 -10.22 5.30 31.08
C SER A 41 -11.37 6.32 30.99
N THR A 42 -11.13 7.52 31.51
CA THR A 42 -11.88 8.71 31.15
C THR A 42 -11.27 9.30 29.87
N ALA A 43 -11.16 8.48 28.83
CA ALA A 43 -10.89 9.00 27.50
C ALA A 43 -12.17 9.69 27.02
N PRO A 44 -12.09 10.94 26.49
CA PRO A 44 -13.21 11.54 25.80
C PRO A 44 -13.66 10.58 24.72
N THR A 45 -14.98 10.32 24.65
CA THR A 45 -15.59 9.51 23.59
C THR A 45 -15.51 10.33 22.31
N GLU A 46 -14.32 10.40 21.73
CA GLU A 46 -14.17 10.83 20.35
C GLU A 46 -14.86 9.77 19.51
N HIS A 47 -15.99 10.14 18.90
CA HIS A 47 -16.62 9.31 17.89
C HIS A 47 -15.55 9.04 16.82
N PRO A 48 -15.17 7.78 16.57
CA PRO A 48 -14.14 7.49 15.60
C PRO A 48 -14.59 8.05 14.25
N THR A 49 -13.83 9.01 13.75
CA THR A 49 -14.06 9.53 12.38
C THR A 49 -14.01 8.33 11.45
N PRO A 50 -15.04 8.09 10.63
CA PRO A 50 -15.04 6.93 9.76
C PRO A 50 -13.84 7.01 8.81
N ILE A 51 -13.13 5.91 8.69
CA ILE A 51 -12.00 5.81 7.76
C ILE A 51 -12.52 6.00 6.34
N PRO A 52 -11.97 6.95 5.56
CA PRO A 52 -12.39 7.17 4.20
C PRO A 52 -12.26 5.89 3.35
N ARG A 53 -13.29 5.62 2.53
CA ARG A 53 -13.25 4.48 1.61
C ARG A 53 -12.49 4.85 0.34
N LYS A 54 -11.20 5.14 0.50
CA LYS A 54 -10.32 5.55 -0.59
C LYS A 54 -9.01 4.78 -0.53
N ILE A 55 -8.58 4.26 -1.68
CA ILE A 55 -7.28 3.60 -1.87
C ILE A 55 -6.40 4.51 -2.70
N TRP A 56 -5.31 4.96 -2.10
CA TRP A 56 -4.29 5.74 -2.77
C TRP A 56 -3.19 4.83 -3.31
N SER A 57 -2.83 5.01 -4.57
CA SER A 57 -1.70 4.35 -5.19
C SER A 57 -0.87 5.35 -5.98
N TYR A 58 0.43 5.19 -5.97
CA TYR A 58 1.33 5.97 -6.79
C TYR A 58 2.15 5.06 -7.69
N TRP A 59 2.10 5.33 -8.97
CA TRP A 59 2.93 4.70 -9.98
C TRP A 59 3.68 5.77 -10.77
N HIS A 60 5.03 5.76 -10.70
CA HIS A 60 5.84 6.85 -11.24
C HIS A 60 5.59 7.12 -12.73
N ALA A 61 5.48 6.06 -13.54
CA ALA A 61 5.24 6.20 -14.97
C ALA A 61 3.82 6.71 -15.26
N VAL A 62 3.70 7.60 -16.24
CA VAL A 62 2.41 8.15 -16.67
C VAL A 62 1.47 7.06 -17.18
N LYS A 63 2.03 6.08 -17.90
CA LYS A 63 1.29 4.91 -18.38
C LYS A 63 1.77 3.67 -17.61
N PRO A 64 0.89 3.03 -16.82
CA PRO A 64 1.21 1.77 -16.17
C PRO A 64 1.53 0.67 -17.20
N ASP A 65 2.46 -0.21 -16.85
CA ASP A 65 2.67 -1.42 -17.63
C ASP A 65 1.45 -2.39 -17.50
N PRO A 66 1.32 -3.40 -18.38
CA PRO A 66 0.17 -4.31 -18.39
C PRO A 66 -0.05 -5.04 -17.06
N PHE A 67 1.01 -5.36 -16.33
CA PHE A 67 0.89 -6.04 -15.03
C PHE A 67 0.30 -5.09 -13.98
N VAL A 68 0.81 -3.85 -13.90
CA VAL A 68 0.28 -2.84 -12.98
C VAL A 68 -1.16 -2.49 -13.31
N GLN A 69 -1.49 -2.37 -14.61
CA GLN A 69 -2.87 -2.15 -15.04
C GLN A 69 -3.80 -3.28 -14.60
N GLN A 70 -3.35 -4.53 -14.68
CA GLN A 70 -4.12 -5.68 -14.20
C GLN A 70 -4.33 -5.63 -12.68
N CYS A 71 -3.32 -5.21 -11.91
CA CYS A 71 -3.46 -5.01 -10.46
C CYS A 71 -4.52 -3.95 -10.12
N ILE A 72 -4.51 -2.82 -10.84
CA ILE A 72 -5.51 -1.75 -10.67
C ILE A 72 -6.92 -2.27 -10.97
N THR A 73 -7.09 -2.97 -12.08
CA THR A 73 -8.38 -3.58 -12.46
C THR A 73 -8.86 -4.58 -11.40
N ASN A 74 -7.94 -5.37 -10.86
CA ASN A 74 -8.29 -6.31 -9.79
C ASN A 74 -8.76 -5.59 -8.52
N TRP A 75 -8.11 -4.50 -8.11
CA TRP A 75 -8.58 -3.69 -6.97
C TRP A 75 -9.97 -3.12 -7.20
N GLN A 76 -10.23 -2.58 -8.39
CA GLN A 76 -11.56 -2.06 -8.76
C GLN A 76 -12.65 -3.14 -8.67
N THR A 77 -12.31 -4.37 -9.02
CA THR A 77 -13.23 -5.51 -8.97
C THR A 77 -13.44 -6.02 -7.54
N GLN A 78 -12.37 -6.09 -6.74
CA GLN A 78 -12.42 -6.67 -5.40
C GLN A 78 -12.88 -5.67 -4.32
N CYS A 79 -12.74 -4.39 -4.58
CA CYS A 79 -13.07 -3.32 -3.65
C CYS A 79 -14.06 -2.32 -4.28
N PRO A 80 -15.28 -2.76 -4.69
CA PRO A 80 -16.23 -1.92 -5.42
C PRO A 80 -16.71 -0.71 -4.60
N ASP A 81 -16.66 -0.80 -3.27
CA ASP A 81 -17.07 0.26 -2.35
C ASP A 81 -15.97 1.30 -2.07
N PHE A 82 -14.79 1.12 -2.68
CA PHE A 82 -13.67 2.03 -2.50
C PHE A 82 -13.40 2.86 -3.75
N GLU A 83 -13.17 4.15 -3.56
CA GLU A 83 -12.60 5.00 -4.60
C GLU A 83 -11.11 4.68 -4.76
N ILE A 84 -10.70 4.21 -5.94
CA ILE A 84 -9.31 3.87 -6.21
C ILE A 84 -8.67 5.00 -7.00
N GLN A 85 -7.77 5.73 -6.35
CA GLN A 85 -7.06 6.86 -6.92
C GLN A 85 -5.62 6.47 -7.24
N VAL A 86 -5.33 6.30 -8.52
CA VAL A 86 -3.97 5.99 -9.00
C VAL A 86 -3.31 7.26 -9.50
N LEU A 87 -2.29 7.70 -8.81
CA LEU A 87 -1.52 8.89 -9.15
C LEU A 87 -0.23 8.51 -9.88
N ASN A 88 0.26 9.42 -10.71
CA ASN A 88 1.55 9.31 -11.37
C ASN A 88 2.33 10.63 -11.22
N GLN A 89 3.52 10.72 -11.82
CA GLN A 89 4.37 11.92 -11.74
C GLN A 89 3.71 13.22 -12.26
N GLN A 90 2.67 13.12 -13.05
CA GLN A 90 1.92 14.29 -13.53
C GLN A 90 0.75 14.62 -12.59
N THR A 91 -0.11 13.63 -12.30
CA THR A 91 -1.36 13.83 -11.56
C THR A 91 -1.15 13.96 -10.05
N VAL A 92 0.00 13.55 -9.51
CA VAL A 92 0.30 13.73 -8.08
C VAL A 92 0.29 15.19 -7.66
N ARG A 93 0.58 16.10 -8.57
CA ARG A 93 0.61 17.55 -8.31
C ARG A 93 -0.77 18.14 -8.03
N ASP A 94 -1.83 17.47 -8.46
CA ASP A 94 -3.20 17.90 -8.19
C ASP A 94 -3.60 17.65 -6.73
N HIS A 95 -2.86 16.76 -6.04
CA HIS A 95 -3.11 16.38 -4.64
C HIS A 95 -1.99 16.82 -3.69
N VAL A 96 -0.79 17.02 -4.19
CA VAL A 96 0.39 17.44 -3.43
C VAL A 96 0.91 18.75 -4.01
N PRO A 97 0.59 19.89 -3.39
CA PRO A 97 1.07 21.18 -3.86
C PRO A 97 2.62 21.23 -3.93
N PRO A 98 3.19 21.90 -4.92
CA PRO A 98 4.64 22.00 -5.04
C PRO A 98 5.35 22.60 -3.81
N THR A 99 4.65 23.44 -3.04
CA THR A 99 5.14 24.05 -1.79
C THR A 99 5.37 23.06 -0.67
N ASP A 100 4.70 21.92 -0.69
CA ASP A 100 4.76 20.92 0.36
C ASP A 100 5.81 19.83 0.08
N TRP A 101 6.44 19.89 -1.10
CA TRP A 101 7.44 18.90 -1.48
C TRP A 101 8.73 19.13 -0.70
N PRO A 102 9.34 18.09 -0.12
CA PRO A 102 10.59 18.22 0.60
C PRO A 102 11.73 18.62 -0.34
N GLU A 103 12.69 19.35 0.20
CA GLU A 103 13.91 19.68 -0.52
C GLU A 103 14.58 18.40 -1.05
N GLY A 104 15.01 18.43 -2.30
CA GLY A 104 15.66 17.29 -2.95
C GLY A 104 14.71 16.14 -3.34
N PHE A 105 13.39 16.32 -3.25
CA PHE A 105 12.42 15.27 -3.61
C PHE A 105 12.65 14.69 -5.01
N SER A 106 12.95 15.53 -6.00
CA SER A 106 13.20 15.11 -7.38
C SER A 106 14.46 14.24 -7.56
N ALA A 107 15.39 14.33 -6.61
CA ALA A 107 16.62 13.52 -6.59
C ALA A 107 16.40 12.15 -5.93
N LEU A 108 15.26 11.95 -5.26
CA LEU A 108 14.91 10.65 -4.69
C LEU A 108 14.57 9.64 -5.80
N ASN A 109 14.91 8.37 -5.55
CA ASN A 109 14.45 7.32 -6.44
C ASN A 109 12.92 7.13 -6.35
N PRO A 110 12.26 6.52 -7.36
CA PRO A 110 10.81 6.38 -7.41
C PRO A 110 10.19 5.68 -6.19
N VAL A 111 10.91 4.76 -5.56
CA VAL A 111 10.43 4.05 -4.36
C VAL A 111 10.31 5.02 -3.19
N LYS A 112 11.35 5.80 -2.91
CA LYS A 112 11.34 6.80 -1.83
C LYS A 112 10.33 7.92 -2.10
N GLN A 113 10.17 8.33 -3.37
CA GLN A 113 9.12 9.27 -3.76
C GLN A 113 7.74 8.70 -3.43
N SER A 114 7.48 7.43 -3.79
CA SER A 114 6.23 6.74 -3.50
C SER A 114 5.94 6.65 -2.00
N ASP A 115 6.95 6.35 -1.18
CA ASP A 115 6.80 6.26 0.27
C ASP A 115 6.40 7.61 0.87
N TRP A 116 7.07 8.68 0.45
CA TRP A 116 6.75 10.03 0.93
C TRP A 116 5.34 10.48 0.49
N ILE A 117 4.99 10.29 -0.79
CA ILE A 117 3.67 10.64 -1.33
C ILE A 117 2.57 9.91 -0.56
N ARG A 118 2.75 8.62 -0.29
CA ARG A 118 1.79 7.81 0.45
C ARG A 118 1.56 8.37 1.86
N LEU A 119 2.64 8.66 2.58
CA LEU A 119 2.54 9.26 3.92
C LEU A 119 1.83 10.61 3.89
N TYR A 120 2.15 11.46 2.92
CA TYR A 120 1.50 12.76 2.75
C TYR A 120 0.00 12.59 2.50
N LEU A 121 -0.38 11.74 1.55
CA LEU A 121 -1.78 11.54 1.17
C LEU A 121 -2.61 10.99 2.34
N VAL A 122 -2.10 10.00 3.06
CA VAL A 122 -2.79 9.43 4.22
C VAL A 122 -2.90 10.45 5.35
N SER A 123 -1.86 11.25 5.60
CA SER A 123 -1.93 12.28 6.64
C SER A 123 -2.91 13.41 6.32
N ARG A 124 -3.15 13.69 5.05
CA ARG A 124 -3.97 14.82 4.59
C ARG A 124 -5.41 14.43 4.30
N TYR A 125 -5.62 13.23 3.79
CA TYR A 125 -6.93 12.79 3.28
C TYR A 125 -7.49 11.54 4.00
N GLY A 126 -6.77 10.98 4.95
CA GLY A 126 -7.19 9.86 5.78
C GLY A 126 -6.81 8.51 5.22
#